data_909797b4af543aff7f155cdcb7b7a9b8
#
_entry.id   909797b4af543aff7f155cdcb7b7a9b8
#
_cell.length_a   1.000
_cell.length_b   1.000
_cell.length_c   1.000
_cell.angle_alpha   90.00
_cell.angle_beta   90.00
_cell.angle_gamma   90.00
#
_symmetry.space_group_name_H-M   'P 1'
#
loop_
_entity.id
_entity.type
_entity.pdbx_description
1 polymer ?
#
loop_
_entity_poly.entity_id
_entity_poly.type
_entity_poly.pdbx_seq_one_letter_code
_entity_poly.pdbx_strand_id
1 'polypeptide(L)'
;MPGPFSFSLISTDGAARRGEFVTPHGRVQTPAFLPVGTQGTVKGLSPDDVRDTGAEIVLGNTYHLMLRPGAERIGALGGLHKFMNWTLPILTDSGGFQVMSLSELRKVDERAVTFRSHLDGGMIELTPERAIEIQTLLGADIAMQLDECLRLPAARQEIDRAMQLSLRWAERSKRAFEGTAREGHALFGIVQGGDDPTLRANSARALTDMDFQGYAIGGLAVGEPQEVMLRIVAETTPILPADRPRYLMGVGTPHDLLEAVARGIDMFDCVLPTRNGRHGMAFTRHGAINLANARHANDPRPLDAESAHPVARTYSRAYLHHLTKANEMLGAVLLSTINLAHYQTLMAGMRTAIVARRFAAFREYIMEGWELGDLPAL
;
A
#
# COMPACT_ATOMS: atom_id res chain seq x y z
N MET A 1 -4.34 9.20 -26.98
CA MET A 1 -4.89 9.65 -25.69
C MET A 1 -5.04 8.41 -24.82
N PRO A 2 -4.72 8.44 -23.53
CA PRO A 2 -4.99 7.30 -22.64
C PRO A 2 -6.51 7.07 -22.64
N GLY A 3 -6.91 5.80 -22.76
CA GLY A 3 -8.33 5.42 -22.66
C GLY A 3 -8.85 5.45 -21.21
N PRO A 4 -10.12 5.08 -20.98
CA PRO A 4 -10.68 4.97 -19.64
C PRO A 4 -9.87 3.99 -18.77
N PHE A 5 -9.90 4.16 -17.44
CA PHE A 5 -9.35 3.17 -16.51
C PHE A 5 -9.90 1.79 -16.84
N SER A 6 -9.04 0.82 -16.95
CA SER A 6 -9.42 -0.56 -17.26
C SER A 6 -8.55 -1.54 -16.49
N PHE A 7 -9.16 -2.63 -16.04
CA PHE A 7 -8.46 -3.78 -15.45
C PHE A 7 -8.71 -5.01 -16.31
N SER A 8 -7.64 -5.75 -16.59
CA SER A 8 -7.69 -7.01 -17.32
C SER A 8 -7.12 -8.14 -16.46
N LEU A 9 -7.94 -9.11 -16.11
CA LEU A 9 -7.48 -10.34 -15.49
C LEU A 9 -6.86 -11.23 -16.57
N ILE A 10 -5.56 -11.52 -16.47
CA ILE A 10 -4.79 -12.23 -17.48
C ILE A 10 -4.73 -13.73 -17.18
N SER A 11 -4.53 -14.11 -15.91
CA SER A 11 -4.41 -15.52 -15.50
C SER A 11 -4.75 -15.66 -14.02
N THR A 12 -5.12 -16.89 -13.63
CA THR A 12 -5.33 -17.28 -12.24
C THR A 12 -4.65 -18.61 -11.95
N ASP A 13 -4.25 -18.79 -10.67
CA ASP A 13 -3.78 -20.09 -10.15
C ASP A 13 -4.35 -20.26 -8.73
N GLY A 14 -5.36 -21.11 -8.59
CA GLY A 14 -6.24 -21.10 -7.43
C GLY A 14 -6.95 -19.75 -7.30
N ALA A 15 -6.89 -19.12 -6.13
CA ALA A 15 -7.41 -17.78 -5.92
C ALA A 15 -6.41 -16.68 -6.32
N ALA A 16 -5.12 -17.00 -6.50
CA ALA A 16 -4.10 -16.03 -6.90
C ALA A 16 -4.36 -15.51 -8.32
N ARG A 17 -4.19 -14.20 -8.50
CA ARG A 17 -4.59 -13.48 -9.72
C ARG A 17 -3.40 -12.76 -10.34
N ARG A 18 -3.27 -12.84 -11.65
CA ARG A 18 -2.37 -12.06 -12.49
C ARG A 18 -3.21 -11.15 -13.37
N GLY A 19 -3.10 -9.85 -13.18
CA GLY A 19 -3.82 -8.86 -13.99
C GLY A 19 -2.95 -7.69 -14.39
N GLU A 20 -3.59 -6.72 -15.02
CA GLU A 20 -3.00 -5.44 -15.42
C GLU A 20 -4.10 -4.37 -15.38
N PHE A 21 -3.78 -3.18 -14.89
CA PHE A 21 -4.65 -2.02 -15.09
C PHE A 21 -3.91 -0.88 -15.80
N VAL A 22 -4.70 -0.03 -16.45
CA VAL A 22 -4.21 1.10 -17.24
C VAL A 22 -4.73 2.39 -16.63
N THR A 23 -3.85 3.37 -16.45
CA THR A 23 -4.15 4.73 -16.00
C THR A 23 -3.61 5.74 -17.01
N PRO A 24 -3.93 7.05 -16.86
CA PRO A 24 -3.36 8.09 -17.71
C PRO A 24 -1.83 8.14 -17.73
N HIS A 25 -1.19 7.72 -16.64
CA HIS A 25 0.27 7.77 -16.49
C HIS A 25 0.96 6.42 -16.71
N GLY A 26 0.24 5.38 -17.14
CA GLY A 26 0.85 4.11 -17.51
C GLY A 26 0.10 2.87 -17.06
N ARG A 27 0.77 1.73 -17.25
CA ARG A 27 0.27 0.40 -16.91
C ARG A 27 0.86 -0.06 -15.60
N VAL A 28 0.10 -0.82 -14.83
CA VAL A 28 0.56 -1.47 -13.61
C VAL A 28 0.23 -2.96 -13.68
N GLN A 29 1.25 -3.76 -13.49
CA GLN A 29 1.15 -5.22 -13.48
C GLN A 29 0.77 -5.70 -12.08
N THR A 30 -0.26 -6.54 -11.94
CA THR A 30 -0.65 -7.08 -10.64
C THR A 30 -0.33 -8.58 -10.51
N PRO A 31 0.01 -9.08 -9.32
CA PRO A 31 0.13 -8.35 -8.05
C PRO A 31 1.16 -7.22 -8.07
N ALA A 32 0.85 -6.12 -7.39
CA ALA A 32 1.67 -4.90 -7.33
C ALA A 32 1.86 -4.43 -5.89
N PHE A 33 3.06 -3.93 -5.58
CA PHE A 33 3.35 -3.25 -4.32
C PHE A 33 3.63 -1.77 -4.57
N LEU A 34 2.94 -0.90 -3.83
CA LEU A 34 3.02 0.55 -3.91
C LEU A 34 3.95 1.09 -2.82
N PRO A 35 5.16 1.57 -3.14
CA PRO A 35 5.97 2.33 -2.18
C PRO A 35 5.22 3.56 -1.68
N VAL A 36 5.30 3.80 -0.35
CA VAL A 36 4.54 4.89 0.29
C VAL A 36 5.34 6.18 0.27
N GLY A 37 4.83 7.14 -0.49
CA GLY A 37 5.33 8.51 -0.61
C GLY A 37 4.53 9.48 0.27
N THR A 38 4.63 9.37 1.61
CA THR A 38 3.78 10.06 2.60
C THR A 38 3.64 11.56 2.37
N GLN A 39 4.71 12.25 2.04
CA GLN A 39 4.75 13.71 1.82
C GLN A 39 5.22 14.05 0.40
N GLY A 40 4.74 13.31 -0.60
CA GLY A 40 5.23 13.44 -1.97
C GLY A 40 6.67 12.94 -2.15
N THR A 41 7.11 12.03 -1.30
CA THR A 41 8.41 11.37 -1.39
C THR A 41 8.40 10.03 -0.68
N VAL A 42 9.00 9.02 -1.27
CA VAL A 42 9.37 7.78 -0.60
C VAL A 42 10.61 8.08 0.23
N LYS A 43 10.51 7.96 1.55
CA LYS A 43 11.51 8.51 2.49
C LYS A 43 12.93 8.03 2.18
N GLY A 44 13.81 8.99 1.91
CA GLY A 44 15.24 8.77 1.67
C GLY A 44 15.58 8.36 0.24
N LEU A 45 14.62 8.29 -0.67
CA LEU A 45 14.83 7.88 -2.05
C LEU A 45 14.38 8.97 -3.02
N SER A 46 15.16 9.18 -4.08
CA SER A 46 14.71 9.97 -5.23
C SER A 46 13.64 9.20 -6.04
N PRO A 47 12.86 9.88 -6.90
CA PRO A 47 11.95 9.20 -7.82
C PRO A 47 12.66 8.19 -8.74
N ASP A 48 13.89 8.47 -9.15
CA ASP A 48 14.70 7.55 -9.97
C ASP A 48 15.06 6.29 -9.17
N ASP A 49 15.54 6.44 -7.94
CA ASP A 49 15.84 5.28 -7.08
C ASP A 49 14.60 4.39 -6.90
N VAL A 50 13.42 4.99 -6.75
CA VAL A 50 12.16 4.23 -6.61
C VAL A 50 11.82 3.50 -7.91
N ARG A 51 11.98 4.14 -9.08
CA ARG A 51 11.77 3.49 -10.38
C ARG A 51 12.75 2.33 -10.60
N ASP A 52 13.99 2.51 -10.22
CA ASP A 52 15.05 1.50 -10.38
C ASP A 52 14.78 0.24 -9.55
N THR A 53 13.98 0.32 -8.49
CA THR A 53 13.50 -0.87 -7.76
C THR A 53 12.50 -1.71 -8.55
N GLY A 54 11.94 -1.19 -9.64
CA GLY A 54 10.87 -1.81 -10.43
C GLY A 54 9.45 -1.40 -10.00
N ALA A 55 9.30 -0.35 -9.19
CA ALA A 55 7.99 0.17 -8.80
C ALA A 55 7.29 0.84 -10.00
N GLU A 56 6.07 0.39 -10.30
CA GLU A 56 5.25 0.92 -11.40
C GLU A 56 4.20 1.94 -10.93
N ILE A 57 3.98 2.06 -9.62
CA ILE A 57 3.01 2.95 -8.98
C ILE A 57 3.50 3.29 -7.57
N VAL A 58 3.14 4.48 -7.09
CA VAL A 58 3.40 4.91 -5.71
C VAL A 58 2.12 5.36 -5.02
N LEU A 59 2.13 5.38 -3.68
CA LEU A 59 1.04 5.93 -2.88
C LEU A 59 1.41 7.28 -2.28
N GLY A 60 0.53 8.28 -2.42
CA GLY A 60 0.59 9.56 -1.72
C GLY A 60 -0.44 9.64 -0.59
N ASN A 61 -0.08 10.20 0.57
CA ASN A 61 -1.02 10.33 1.68
C ASN A 61 -1.73 11.70 1.66
N THR A 62 -3.01 11.67 1.40
CA THR A 62 -3.88 12.85 1.34
C THR A 62 -3.82 13.70 2.62
N TYR A 63 -3.90 13.08 3.79
CA TYR A 63 -3.82 13.77 5.08
C TYR A 63 -2.57 14.64 5.21
N HIS A 64 -1.40 14.10 4.91
CA HIS A 64 -0.14 14.85 5.03
C HIS A 64 -0.02 15.95 3.97
N LEU A 65 -0.40 15.65 2.75
CA LEU A 65 -0.27 16.56 1.61
C LEU A 65 -1.25 17.74 1.68
N MET A 66 -2.48 17.53 2.20
CA MET A 66 -3.42 18.65 2.40
C MET A 66 -2.99 19.59 3.52
N LEU A 67 -2.29 19.08 4.55
CA LEU A 67 -1.77 19.91 5.64
C LEU A 67 -0.50 20.65 5.22
N ARG A 68 0.39 19.99 4.51
CA ARG A 68 1.65 20.58 4.05
C ARG A 68 2.14 19.88 2.77
N PRO A 69 2.35 20.58 1.68
CA PRO A 69 2.30 22.05 1.52
C PRO A 69 0.90 22.62 1.26
N GLY A 70 -0.14 21.79 1.20
CA GLY A 70 -1.51 22.13 0.85
C GLY A 70 -1.90 21.63 -0.55
N ALA A 71 -3.10 21.06 -0.67
CA ALA A 71 -3.57 20.46 -1.93
C ALA A 71 -3.72 21.49 -3.04
N GLU A 72 -4.21 22.70 -2.72
CA GLU A 72 -4.36 23.81 -3.67
C GLU A 72 -3.03 24.25 -4.25
N ARG A 73 -1.98 24.29 -3.42
CA ARG A 73 -0.62 24.62 -3.87
C ARG A 73 -0.08 23.55 -4.82
N ILE A 74 -0.23 22.27 -4.47
CA ILE A 74 0.20 21.15 -5.34
C ILE A 74 -0.58 21.20 -6.66
N GLY A 75 -1.89 21.43 -6.61
CA GLY A 75 -2.74 21.57 -7.79
C GLY A 75 -2.30 22.72 -8.70
N ALA A 76 -2.01 23.89 -8.12
CA ALA A 76 -1.50 25.06 -8.88
C ALA A 76 -0.11 24.81 -9.52
N LEU A 77 0.69 23.90 -8.95
CA LEU A 77 2.00 23.48 -9.49
C LEU A 77 1.89 22.32 -10.49
N GLY A 78 0.67 21.87 -10.81
CA GLY A 78 0.39 20.85 -11.83
C GLY A 78 0.25 19.44 -11.31
N GLY A 79 -0.08 19.27 -10.02
CA GLY A 79 -0.32 18.01 -9.34
C GLY A 79 0.96 17.30 -8.87
N LEU A 80 0.79 16.16 -8.21
CA LEU A 80 1.90 15.40 -7.61
C LEU A 80 2.92 14.92 -8.64
N HIS A 81 2.48 14.53 -9.83
CA HIS A 81 3.37 14.06 -10.89
C HIS A 81 4.45 15.09 -11.22
N LYS A 82 4.06 16.35 -11.43
CA LYS A 82 5.01 17.44 -11.68
C LYS A 82 5.77 17.83 -10.40
N PHE A 83 5.06 17.89 -9.28
CA PHE A 83 5.64 18.31 -8.01
C PHE A 83 6.75 17.37 -7.52
N MET A 84 6.57 16.05 -7.70
CA MET A 84 7.53 15.02 -7.32
C MET A 84 8.51 14.64 -8.43
N ASN A 85 8.29 15.09 -9.68
CA ASN A 85 8.94 14.53 -10.87
C ASN A 85 8.73 13.01 -11.01
N TRP A 86 7.50 12.55 -10.75
CA TRP A 86 7.11 11.17 -10.89
C TRP A 86 6.19 11.00 -12.10
N THR A 87 6.59 10.19 -13.08
CA THR A 87 5.90 10.08 -14.38
C THR A 87 4.99 8.85 -14.50
N LEU A 88 5.01 7.97 -13.51
CA LEU A 88 4.21 6.75 -13.45
C LEU A 88 2.95 6.95 -12.59
N PRO A 89 2.02 6.00 -12.55
CA PRO A 89 0.79 6.09 -11.76
C PRO A 89 0.98 6.48 -10.30
N ILE A 90 -0.01 7.22 -9.77
CA ILE A 90 -0.11 7.59 -8.35
C ILE A 90 -1.50 7.20 -7.84
N LEU A 91 -1.54 6.47 -6.73
CA LEU A 91 -2.73 6.30 -5.91
C LEU A 91 -2.63 7.23 -4.70
N THR A 92 -3.73 7.90 -4.32
CA THR A 92 -3.81 8.62 -3.04
C THR A 92 -4.84 7.94 -2.13
N ASP A 93 -4.52 7.84 -0.84
CA ASP A 93 -5.51 7.43 0.16
C ASP A 93 -6.55 8.54 0.41
N SER A 94 -7.59 8.23 1.19
CA SER A 94 -8.64 9.20 1.55
C SER A 94 -8.24 10.17 2.67
N GLY A 95 -7.19 9.82 3.44
CA GLY A 95 -6.80 10.49 4.68
C GLY A 95 -7.51 9.98 5.93
N GLY A 96 -8.54 9.16 5.82
CA GLY A 96 -9.35 8.67 6.94
C GLY A 96 -8.54 7.91 8.00
N PHE A 97 -7.66 7.00 7.58
CA PHE A 97 -6.80 6.25 8.50
C PHE A 97 -5.85 7.15 9.31
N GLN A 98 -5.23 8.14 8.67
CA GLN A 98 -4.29 9.05 9.35
C GLN A 98 -5.02 9.92 10.36
N VAL A 99 -6.23 10.36 10.08
CA VAL A 99 -7.08 11.07 11.05
C VAL A 99 -7.35 10.17 12.26
N MET A 100 -7.64 8.88 12.04
CA MET A 100 -7.85 7.93 13.13
C MET A 100 -6.57 7.70 13.95
N SER A 101 -5.43 7.58 13.30
CA SER A 101 -4.17 7.17 13.95
C SER A 101 -3.36 8.31 14.56
N LEU A 102 -3.47 9.55 14.02
CA LEU A 102 -2.62 10.68 14.38
C LEU A 102 -3.36 11.80 15.13
N SER A 103 -4.70 11.82 15.12
CA SER A 103 -5.47 12.85 15.78
C SER A 103 -6.07 12.35 17.10
N GLU A 104 -5.61 12.90 18.23
CA GLU A 104 -6.15 12.60 19.55
C GLU A 104 -7.55 13.21 19.76
N LEU A 105 -7.81 14.37 19.14
CA LEU A 105 -9.07 15.09 19.20
C LEU A 105 -9.75 15.03 17.83
N ARG A 106 -10.62 14.06 17.65
CA ARG A 106 -11.47 13.94 16.47
C ARG A 106 -12.92 13.72 16.83
N LYS A 107 -13.79 14.22 16.00
CA LYS A 107 -15.23 13.94 16.01
C LYS A 107 -15.63 13.41 14.66
N VAL A 108 -16.36 12.30 14.66
CA VAL A 108 -16.91 11.69 13.44
C VAL A 108 -18.43 11.78 13.53
N ASP A 109 -19.07 12.31 12.51
CA ASP A 109 -20.52 12.34 12.37
C ASP A 109 -20.92 12.08 10.91
N GLU A 110 -22.19 12.14 10.60
CA GLU A 110 -22.72 11.86 9.26
C GLU A 110 -22.13 12.77 8.17
N ARG A 111 -21.81 14.00 8.55
CA ARG A 111 -21.33 15.00 7.60
C ARG A 111 -19.85 14.84 7.28
N ALA A 112 -19.01 14.62 8.30
CA ALA A 112 -17.56 14.75 8.19
C ALA A 112 -16.81 14.09 9.34
N VAL A 113 -15.50 14.00 9.19
CA VAL A 113 -14.58 13.90 10.31
C VAL A 113 -13.96 15.27 10.58
N THR A 114 -14.12 15.77 11.82
CA THR A 114 -13.50 17.00 12.29
C THR A 114 -12.35 16.65 13.21
N PHE A 115 -11.19 17.22 13.00
CA PHE A 115 -9.99 16.92 13.78
C PHE A 115 -9.07 18.12 13.91
N ARG A 116 -8.16 18.04 14.86
CA ARG A 116 -7.14 19.07 15.06
C ARG A 116 -5.86 18.70 14.32
N SER A 117 -5.38 19.63 13.49
CA SER A 117 -4.09 19.49 12.78
C SER A 117 -2.94 19.32 13.77
N HIS A 118 -2.11 18.32 13.56
CA HIS A 118 -0.91 18.08 14.37
C HIS A 118 0.24 19.07 14.08
N LEU A 119 0.12 19.88 13.01
CA LEU A 119 1.15 20.84 12.61
C LEU A 119 0.98 22.19 13.33
N ASP A 120 -0.24 22.70 13.38
CA ASP A 120 -0.54 24.07 13.87
C ASP A 120 -1.72 24.13 14.85
N GLY A 121 -2.35 22.98 15.13
CA GLY A 121 -3.49 22.89 16.02
C GLY A 121 -4.81 23.41 15.44
N GLY A 122 -4.84 23.84 14.17
CA GLY A 122 -6.04 24.29 13.48
C GLY A 122 -7.11 23.20 13.37
N MET A 123 -8.40 23.61 13.45
CA MET A 123 -9.51 22.69 13.25
C MET A 123 -9.74 22.46 11.76
N ILE A 124 -9.85 21.20 11.37
CA ILE A 124 -10.08 20.80 9.98
C ILE A 124 -11.31 19.91 9.92
N GLU A 125 -12.17 20.21 8.96
CA GLU A 125 -13.32 19.38 8.61
C GLU A 125 -13.03 18.70 7.27
N LEU A 126 -13.05 17.37 7.26
CA LEU A 126 -12.86 16.56 6.07
C LEU A 126 -14.17 15.81 5.77
N THR A 127 -14.89 16.28 4.75
CA THR A 127 -16.07 15.60 4.20
C THR A 127 -15.67 14.64 3.09
N PRO A 128 -16.53 13.67 2.71
CA PRO A 128 -16.28 12.83 1.53
C PRO A 128 -16.00 13.63 0.26
N GLU A 129 -16.76 14.71 0.03
CA GLU A 129 -16.59 15.59 -1.12
C GLU A 129 -15.22 16.29 -1.11
N ARG A 130 -14.82 16.81 0.07
CA ARG A 130 -13.53 17.46 0.24
C ARG A 130 -12.37 16.49 0.07
N ALA A 131 -12.49 15.26 0.55
CA ALA A 131 -11.47 14.24 0.35
C ALA A 131 -11.26 13.92 -1.14
N ILE A 132 -12.32 13.88 -1.93
CA ILE A 132 -12.25 13.69 -3.39
C ILE A 132 -11.66 14.93 -4.08
N GLU A 133 -12.09 16.13 -3.69
CA GLU A 133 -11.55 17.38 -4.22
C GLU A 133 -10.03 17.48 -4.01
N ILE A 134 -9.55 17.15 -2.79
CA ILE A 134 -8.11 17.15 -2.48
C ILE A 134 -7.38 16.16 -3.38
N GLN A 135 -7.84 14.92 -3.52
CA GLN A 135 -7.21 13.91 -4.37
C GLN A 135 -7.21 14.32 -5.85
N THR A 136 -8.24 15.02 -6.29
CA THR A 136 -8.33 15.61 -7.64
C THR A 136 -7.29 16.72 -7.82
N LEU A 137 -7.11 17.60 -6.83
CA LEU A 137 -6.07 18.65 -6.83
C LEU A 137 -4.66 18.05 -6.81
N LEU A 138 -4.48 16.96 -6.08
CA LEU A 138 -3.22 16.19 -6.07
C LEU A 138 -2.94 15.53 -7.43
N GLY A 139 -3.96 15.33 -8.27
CA GLY A 139 -3.82 14.71 -9.59
C GLY A 139 -3.57 13.21 -9.54
N ALA A 140 -4.16 12.51 -8.55
CA ALA A 140 -4.03 11.07 -8.43
C ALA A 140 -4.72 10.34 -9.58
N ASP A 141 -4.11 9.27 -10.09
CA ASP A 141 -4.73 8.37 -11.07
C ASP A 141 -5.83 7.52 -10.42
N ILE A 142 -5.60 7.11 -9.17
CA ILE A 142 -6.54 6.33 -8.38
C ILE A 142 -6.79 7.08 -7.07
N ALA A 143 -8.04 7.45 -6.84
CA ALA A 143 -8.53 8.04 -5.60
C ALA A 143 -9.25 6.99 -4.75
N MET A 144 -9.30 7.20 -3.43
CA MET A 144 -10.01 6.35 -2.49
C MET A 144 -11.22 7.09 -1.91
N GLN A 145 -12.34 6.41 -1.70
CA GLN A 145 -13.44 6.96 -0.91
C GLN A 145 -12.99 7.34 0.49
N LEU A 146 -13.64 8.30 1.15
CA LEU A 146 -13.47 8.52 2.58
C LEU A 146 -14.20 7.42 3.36
N ASP A 147 -13.55 6.87 4.38
CA ASP A 147 -14.06 5.80 5.23
C ASP A 147 -13.76 6.06 6.71
N GLU A 148 -14.52 5.42 7.59
CA GLU A 148 -14.24 5.37 9.03
C GLU A 148 -13.56 4.04 9.37
N CYS A 149 -12.25 4.09 9.58
CA CYS A 149 -11.47 2.95 10.04
C CYS A 149 -11.47 2.90 11.57
N LEU A 150 -11.82 1.77 12.17
CA LEU A 150 -11.75 1.54 13.61
C LEU A 150 -10.52 0.72 13.97
N ARG A 151 -9.95 1.01 15.14
CA ARG A 151 -8.91 0.15 15.74
C ARG A 151 -9.56 -1.07 16.37
N LEU A 152 -8.98 -2.24 16.20
CA LEU A 152 -9.43 -3.48 16.81
C LEU A 152 -8.63 -3.78 18.10
N PRO A 153 -9.26 -4.47 19.09
CA PRO A 153 -10.65 -4.93 19.09
C PRO A 153 -11.66 -3.79 19.35
N ALA A 154 -12.84 -3.89 18.75
CA ALA A 154 -13.96 -2.95 18.94
C ALA A 154 -15.28 -3.71 19.11
N ALA A 155 -16.29 -3.08 19.73
CA ALA A 155 -17.61 -3.68 19.89
C ALA A 155 -18.30 -3.83 18.52
N ARG A 156 -19.01 -4.95 18.30
CA ARG A 156 -19.69 -5.22 17.03
C ARG A 156 -20.62 -4.09 16.58
N GLN A 157 -21.32 -3.45 17.54
CA GLN A 157 -22.19 -2.31 17.24
C GLN A 157 -21.41 -1.10 16.71
N GLU A 158 -20.21 -0.83 17.22
CA GLU A 158 -19.35 0.25 16.73
C GLU A 158 -18.84 -0.06 15.34
N ILE A 159 -18.43 -1.31 15.10
CA ILE A 159 -17.97 -1.78 13.78
C ILE A 159 -19.09 -1.63 12.75
N ASP A 160 -20.32 -2.07 13.09
CA ASP A 160 -21.48 -1.93 12.19
C ASP A 160 -21.80 -0.45 11.92
N ARG A 161 -21.85 0.40 12.95
CA ARG A 161 -22.07 1.84 12.79
C ARG A 161 -21.02 2.48 11.86
N ALA A 162 -19.75 2.21 12.06
CA ALA A 162 -18.67 2.75 11.25
C ALA A 162 -18.72 2.23 9.80
N MET A 163 -19.03 0.96 9.61
CA MET A 163 -19.22 0.35 8.30
C MET A 163 -20.39 1.00 7.55
N GLN A 164 -21.55 1.18 8.22
CA GLN A 164 -22.71 1.85 7.62
C GLN A 164 -22.42 3.32 7.27
N LEU A 165 -21.70 4.04 8.12
CA LEU A 165 -21.26 5.41 7.81
C LEU A 165 -20.32 5.42 6.58
N SER A 166 -19.36 4.50 6.53
CA SER A 166 -18.43 4.37 5.40
C SER A 166 -19.18 4.09 4.08
N LEU A 167 -20.25 3.33 4.10
CA LEU A 167 -21.09 3.08 2.91
C LEU A 167 -21.81 4.37 2.45
N ARG A 168 -22.39 5.14 3.36
CA ARG A 168 -23.02 6.43 3.00
C ARG A 168 -21.98 7.44 2.49
N TRP A 169 -20.80 7.43 3.06
CA TRP A 169 -19.68 8.26 2.59
C TRP A 169 -19.14 7.76 1.22
N ALA A 170 -19.24 6.47 0.93
CA ALA A 170 -18.89 5.91 -0.38
C ALA A 170 -19.78 6.49 -1.49
N GLU A 171 -21.11 6.54 -1.27
CA GLU A 171 -22.04 7.16 -2.23
C GLU A 171 -21.75 8.65 -2.45
N ARG A 172 -21.42 9.38 -1.38
CA ARG A 172 -21.07 10.80 -1.46
C ARG A 172 -19.75 11.02 -2.19
N SER A 173 -18.74 10.21 -1.88
CA SER A 173 -17.43 10.23 -2.57
C SER A 173 -17.60 9.92 -4.05
N LYS A 174 -18.41 8.92 -4.39
CA LYS A 174 -18.67 8.55 -5.79
C LYS A 174 -19.33 9.68 -6.57
N ARG A 175 -20.39 10.30 -6.03
CA ARG A 175 -21.06 11.45 -6.66
C ARG A 175 -20.11 12.63 -6.85
N ALA A 176 -19.26 12.93 -5.87
CA ALA A 176 -18.26 13.98 -5.98
C ALA A 176 -17.21 13.68 -7.06
N PHE A 177 -16.75 12.41 -7.11
CA PHE A 177 -15.79 11.97 -8.13
C PHE A 177 -16.37 12.07 -9.55
N GLU A 178 -17.58 11.59 -9.77
CA GLU A 178 -18.27 11.67 -11.07
C GLU A 178 -18.42 13.11 -11.58
N GLY A 179 -18.57 14.07 -10.66
CA GLY A 179 -18.63 15.51 -10.99
C GLY A 179 -17.27 16.14 -11.36
N THR A 180 -16.17 15.50 -11.02
CA THR A 180 -14.79 16.05 -11.18
C THR A 180 -13.86 15.10 -11.92
N ALA A 181 -14.28 13.88 -12.20
CA ALA A 181 -13.46 12.83 -12.79
C ALA A 181 -12.87 13.25 -14.14
N ARG A 182 -11.59 13.00 -14.31
CA ARG A 182 -10.90 13.11 -15.59
C ARG A 182 -10.88 11.73 -16.24
N GLU A 183 -10.88 11.70 -17.55
CA GLU A 183 -10.81 10.44 -18.31
C GLU A 183 -9.59 9.60 -17.87
N GLY A 184 -9.81 8.32 -17.63
CA GLY A 184 -8.78 7.36 -17.23
C GLY A 184 -8.47 7.34 -15.73
N HIS A 185 -9.03 8.25 -14.92
CA HIS A 185 -8.90 8.18 -13.47
C HIS A 185 -9.92 7.21 -12.86
N ALA A 186 -9.60 6.69 -11.66
CA ALA A 186 -10.42 5.71 -10.98
C ALA A 186 -10.73 6.12 -9.53
N LEU A 187 -11.87 5.65 -9.03
CA LEU A 187 -12.23 5.70 -7.61
C LEU A 187 -12.41 4.28 -7.09
N PHE A 188 -11.76 3.96 -5.98
CA PHE A 188 -11.90 2.66 -5.32
C PHE A 188 -12.78 2.78 -4.08
N GLY A 189 -13.69 1.81 -3.92
CA GLY A 189 -14.48 1.61 -2.71
C GLY A 189 -13.66 0.89 -1.64
N ILE A 190 -13.93 1.16 -0.35
CA ILE A 190 -13.22 0.54 0.78
C ILE A 190 -14.19 -0.31 1.60
N VAL A 191 -13.98 -1.62 1.58
CA VAL A 191 -14.72 -2.57 2.41
C VAL A 191 -14.28 -2.42 3.86
N GLN A 192 -15.23 -2.09 4.75
CA GLN A 192 -15.06 -2.05 6.20
C GLN A 192 -15.90 -3.17 6.85
N GLY A 193 -15.78 -3.38 8.16
CA GLY A 193 -16.53 -4.41 8.89
C GLY A 193 -15.70 -5.12 9.96
N GLY A 194 -14.53 -4.58 10.32
CA GLY A 194 -13.65 -5.11 11.36
C GLY A 194 -13.23 -6.55 11.09
N ASP A 195 -13.32 -7.39 12.11
CA ASP A 195 -13.06 -8.84 12.07
C ASP A 195 -14.35 -9.69 11.99
N ASP A 196 -15.51 -9.05 11.70
CA ASP A 196 -16.81 -9.71 11.53
C ASP A 196 -17.08 -10.03 10.05
N PRO A 197 -17.10 -11.34 9.66
CA PRO A 197 -17.30 -11.75 8.27
C PRO A 197 -18.65 -11.32 7.68
N THR A 198 -19.69 -11.24 8.52
CA THR A 198 -21.02 -10.84 8.05
C THR A 198 -21.05 -9.37 7.67
N LEU A 199 -20.44 -8.51 8.49
CA LEU A 199 -20.34 -7.09 8.22
C LEU A 199 -19.45 -6.84 6.97
N ARG A 200 -18.34 -7.57 6.84
CA ARG A 200 -17.50 -7.54 5.64
C ARG A 200 -18.27 -7.91 4.38
N ALA A 201 -19.05 -8.99 4.44
CA ALA A 201 -19.87 -9.41 3.31
C ALA A 201 -20.94 -8.38 2.93
N ASN A 202 -21.60 -7.77 3.93
CA ASN A 202 -22.58 -6.71 3.70
C ASN A 202 -21.93 -5.48 3.05
N SER A 203 -20.80 -5.03 3.59
CA SER A 203 -20.02 -3.92 3.03
C SER A 203 -19.58 -4.20 1.59
N ALA A 204 -19.01 -5.37 1.33
CA ALA A 204 -18.54 -5.74 0.00
C ALA A 204 -19.67 -5.78 -1.03
N ARG A 205 -20.84 -6.35 -0.71
CA ARG A 205 -22.00 -6.38 -1.61
C ARG A 205 -22.52 -4.97 -1.90
N ALA A 206 -22.72 -4.16 -0.86
CA ALA A 206 -23.21 -2.78 -1.02
C ALA A 206 -22.28 -1.94 -1.89
N LEU A 207 -20.95 -2.05 -1.71
CA LEU A 207 -19.98 -1.36 -2.56
C LEU A 207 -19.99 -1.90 -4.01
N THR A 208 -20.17 -3.21 -4.18
CA THR A 208 -20.28 -3.82 -5.52
C THR A 208 -21.52 -3.30 -6.26
N ASP A 209 -22.64 -3.15 -5.57
CA ASP A 209 -23.87 -2.58 -6.14
C ASP A 209 -23.70 -1.11 -6.56
N MET A 210 -22.78 -0.39 -5.90
CA MET A 210 -22.40 0.98 -6.27
C MET A 210 -21.47 1.06 -7.50
N ASP A 211 -20.85 -0.05 -7.95
CA ASP A 211 -19.97 -0.17 -9.12
C ASP A 211 -18.77 0.79 -9.11
N PHE A 212 -17.80 0.54 -8.25
CA PHE A 212 -16.50 1.22 -8.25
C PHE A 212 -15.53 0.61 -9.27
N GLN A 213 -14.54 1.39 -9.71
CA GLN A 213 -13.50 0.91 -10.63
C GLN A 213 -12.52 -0.09 -9.98
N GLY A 214 -12.50 -0.18 -8.65
CA GLY A 214 -11.74 -1.14 -7.88
C GLY A 214 -12.20 -1.18 -6.43
N TYR A 215 -11.77 -2.19 -5.68
CA TYR A 215 -12.21 -2.42 -4.32
C TYR A 215 -11.04 -2.67 -3.39
N ALA A 216 -10.98 -1.90 -2.31
CA ALA A 216 -10.00 -2.10 -1.26
C ALA A 216 -10.62 -2.82 -0.05
N ILE A 217 -9.80 -3.56 0.67
CA ILE A 217 -10.11 -4.11 1.99
C ILE A 217 -9.34 -3.25 3.00
N GLY A 218 -10.07 -2.40 3.72
CA GLY A 218 -9.54 -1.53 4.76
C GLY A 218 -9.79 -2.08 6.17
N GLY A 219 -9.28 -1.39 7.19
CA GLY A 219 -9.52 -1.73 8.60
C GLY A 219 -8.98 -3.11 9.00
N LEU A 220 -7.87 -3.54 8.39
CA LEU A 220 -7.06 -4.68 8.77
C LEU A 220 -5.62 -4.21 9.05
N ALA A 221 -4.81 -5.05 9.71
CA ALA A 221 -3.50 -4.68 10.28
C ALA A 221 -3.59 -3.49 11.26
N VAL A 222 -4.69 -3.40 12.00
CA VAL A 222 -5.00 -2.32 12.97
C VAL A 222 -5.10 -2.82 14.41
N GLY A 223 -4.63 -4.05 14.69
CA GLY A 223 -4.57 -4.65 16.03
C GLY A 223 -4.96 -6.11 16.12
N GLU A 224 -5.58 -6.68 15.09
CA GLU A 224 -5.94 -8.10 15.01
C GLU A 224 -4.71 -8.99 14.74
N PRO A 225 -4.75 -10.28 15.14
CA PRO A 225 -3.75 -11.28 14.74
C PRO A 225 -3.73 -11.51 13.22
N GLN A 226 -2.56 -11.86 12.67
CA GLN A 226 -2.37 -12.14 11.24
C GLN A 226 -3.34 -13.19 10.69
N GLU A 227 -3.58 -14.26 11.46
CA GLU A 227 -4.53 -15.32 11.06
C GLU A 227 -5.96 -14.80 10.89
N VAL A 228 -6.38 -13.84 11.73
CA VAL A 228 -7.69 -13.19 11.60
C VAL A 228 -7.72 -12.34 10.34
N MET A 229 -6.69 -11.53 10.09
CA MET A 229 -6.56 -10.73 8.87
C MET A 229 -6.67 -11.63 7.63
N LEU A 230 -5.89 -12.70 7.55
CA LEU A 230 -5.86 -13.61 6.40
C LEU A 230 -7.18 -14.37 6.20
N ARG A 231 -7.87 -14.72 7.28
CA ARG A 231 -9.22 -15.31 7.24
C ARG A 231 -10.22 -14.32 6.64
N ILE A 232 -10.24 -13.08 7.13
CA ILE A 232 -11.14 -12.03 6.61
C ILE A 232 -10.85 -11.74 5.12
N VAL A 233 -9.59 -11.70 4.71
CA VAL A 233 -9.25 -11.57 3.29
C VAL A 233 -9.82 -12.71 2.46
N ALA A 234 -9.64 -13.97 2.91
CA ALA A 234 -10.14 -15.16 2.21
C ALA A 234 -11.67 -15.18 2.08
N GLU A 235 -12.39 -14.68 3.09
CA GLU A 235 -13.86 -14.62 3.10
C GLU A 235 -14.41 -13.43 2.31
N THR A 236 -13.65 -12.33 2.17
CA THR A 236 -14.09 -11.11 1.49
C THR A 236 -13.82 -11.13 -0.01
N THR A 237 -12.65 -11.61 -0.44
CA THR A 237 -12.23 -11.55 -1.85
C THR A 237 -13.18 -12.27 -2.82
N PRO A 238 -13.84 -13.40 -2.48
CA PRO A 238 -14.78 -14.06 -3.41
C PRO A 238 -16.06 -13.25 -3.68
N ILE A 239 -16.38 -12.28 -2.81
CA ILE A 239 -17.56 -11.43 -2.97
C ILE A 239 -17.30 -10.29 -3.95
N LEU A 240 -16.03 -9.88 -4.07
CA LEU A 240 -15.62 -8.77 -4.93
C LEU A 240 -15.58 -9.20 -6.41
N PRO A 241 -15.95 -8.30 -7.35
CA PRO A 241 -15.96 -8.60 -8.77
C PRO A 241 -14.61 -9.13 -9.28
N ALA A 242 -14.67 -10.09 -10.20
CA ALA A 242 -13.47 -10.68 -10.77
C ALA A 242 -12.78 -9.76 -11.79
N ASP A 243 -13.52 -8.88 -12.42
CA ASP A 243 -13.09 -7.91 -13.43
C ASP A 243 -12.68 -6.55 -12.84
N ARG A 244 -12.44 -6.50 -11.53
CA ARG A 244 -11.96 -5.30 -10.83
C ARG A 244 -10.71 -5.63 -9.99
N PRO A 245 -9.76 -4.68 -9.83
CA PRO A 245 -8.61 -4.88 -8.95
C PRO A 245 -9.03 -4.88 -7.47
N ARG A 246 -8.33 -5.68 -6.67
CA ARG A 246 -8.53 -5.86 -5.24
C ARG A 246 -7.30 -5.39 -4.47
N TYR A 247 -7.48 -4.45 -3.57
CA TYR A 247 -6.39 -3.78 -2.87
C TYR A 247 -6.47 -4.04 -1.36
N LEU A 248 -5.43 -4.62 -0.75
CA LEU A 248 -5.30 -4.76 0.70
C LEU A 248 -4.45 -3.61 1.24
N MET A 249 -5.09 -2.69 1.97
CA MET A 249 -4.49 -1.43 2.41
C MET A 249 -3.57 -1.61 3.62
N GLY A 250 -2.41 -0.96 3.57
CA GLY A 250 -1.49 -0.86 4.71
C GLY A 250 -0.75 -2.15 5.10
N VAL A 251 -0.83 -3.19 4.28
CA VAL A 251 -0.24 -4.52 4.51
C VAL A 251 0.88 -4.78 3.52
N GLY A 252 2.01 -5.30 3.86
CA GLY A 252 2.54 -5.73 5.13
C GLY A 252 3.95 -6.29 4.95
N THR A 253 4.28 -7.35 5.71
CA THR A 253 5.55 -8.08 5.54
C THR A 253 5.57 -8.88 4.24
N PRO A 254 6.73 -9.33 3.72
CA PRO A 254 6.79 -10.22 2.56
C PRO A 254 5.92 -11.46 2.71
N HIS A 255 5.81 -12.02 3.91
CA HIS A 255 4.93 -13.15 4.22
C HIS A 255 3.45 -12.78 4.04
N ASP A 256 3.01 -11.63 4.56
CA ASP A 256 1.62 -11.19 4.41
C ASP A 256 1.24 -11.00 2.95
N LEU A 257 2.17 -10.43 2.14
CA LEU A 257 1.95 -10.22 0.71
C LEU A 257 1.74 -11.56 -0.02
N LEU A 258 2.62 -12.53 0.24
CA LEU A 258 2.55 -13.86 -0.37
C LEU A 258 1.23 -14.57 -0.01
N GLU A 259 0.84 -14.52 1.26
CA GLU A 259 -0.38 -15.13 1.77
C GLU A 259 -1.67 -14.42 1.27
N ALA A 260 -1.64 -13.10 1.14
CA ALA A 260 -2.79 -12.34 0.64
C ALA A 260 -2.97 -12.51 -0.88
N VAL A 261 -1.87 -12.60 -1.66
CA VAL A 261 -1.95 -12.96 -3.10
C VAL A 261 -2.53 -14.35 -3.27
N ALA A 262 -2.16 -15.33 -2.44
CA ALA A 262 -2.77 -16.67 -2.42
C ALA A 262 -4.30 -16.63 -2.21
N ARG A 263 -4.83 -15.53 -1.63
CA ARG A 263 -6.25 -15.30 -1.35
C ARG A 263 -6.93 -14.30 -2.29
N GLY A 264 -6.26 -13.93 -3.38
CA GLY A 264 -6.85 -13.15 -4.47
C GLY A 264 -6.72 -11.64 -4.37
N ILE A 265 -5.72 -11.13 -3.64
CA ILE A 265 -5.38 -9.70 -3.61
C ILE A 265 -4.42 -9.35 -4.75
N ASP A 266 -4.64 -8.18 -5.35
CA ASP A 266 -3.90 -7.66 -6.51
C ASP A 266 -2.93 -6.53 -6.15
N MET A 267 -3.22 -5.73 -5.10
CA MET A 267 -2.48 -4.51 -4.79
C MET A 267 -2.21 -4.39 -3.30
N PHE A 268 -1.08 -3.79 -2.97
CA PHE A 268 -0.61 -3.57 -1.59
C PHE A 268 0.15 -2.27 -1.46
N ASP A 269 0.06 -1.63 -0.29
CA ASP A 269 0.98 -0.60 0.16
C ASP A 269 1.44 -0.89 1.58
N CYS A 270 2.63 -0.51 1.92
CA CYS A 270 3.08 -0.49 3.31
C CYS A 270 4.34 0.37 3.47
N VAL A 271 4.47 1.00 4.63
CA VAL A 271 5.68 1.75 5.01
C VAL A 271 6.83 0.84 5.45
N LEU A 272 6.58 -0.45 5.70
CA LEU A 272 7.55 -1.38 6.28
C LEU A 272 8.89 -1.46 5.53
N PRO A 273 8.94 -1.55 4.20
CA PRO A 273 10.22 -1.65 3.50
C PRO A 273 11.17 -0.51 3.84
N THR A 274 10.69 0.73 3.73
CA THR A 274 11.51 1.91 4.01
C THR A 274 11.64 2.20 5.50
N ARG A 275 10.62 1.92 6.32
CA ARG A 275 10.70 2.04 7.78
C ARG A 275 11.77 1.09 8.31
N ASN A 276 11.71 -0.18 7.96
CA ASN A 276 12.67 -1.19 8.40
C ASN A 276 14.08 -0.88 7.87
N GLY A 277 14.22 -0.46 6.61
CA GLY A 277 15.50 -0.03 6.06
C GLY A 277 16.18 1.07 6.88
N ARG A 278 15.41 2.09 7.27
CA ARG A 278 15.91 3.18 8.14
C ARG A 278 16.27 2.76 9.56
N HIS A 279 15.82 1.58 10.00
CA HIS A 279 16.15 1.01 11.31
C HIS A 279 17.12 -0.17 11.22
N GLY A 280 17.84 -0.31 10.12
CA GLY A 280 18.88 -1.31 9.95
C GLY A 280 18.38 -2.72 9.65
N MET A 281 17.11 -2.87 9.25
CA MET A 281 16.52 -4.15 8.85
C MET A 281 16.47 -4.29 7.34
N ALA A 282 16.93 -5.41 6.81
CA ALA A 282 16.80 -5.79 5.41
C ALA A 282 15.87 -6.98 5.22
N PHE A 283 15.12 -6.99 4.14
CA PHE A 283 14.41 -8.17 3.64
C PHE A 283 15.19 -8.79 2.48
N THR A 284 15.41 -10.09 2.55
CA THR A 284 16.14 -10.86 1.54
C THR A 284 15.41 -12.17 1.27
N ARG A 285 15.88 -12.94 0.30
CA ARG A 285 15.41 -14.32 0.08
C ARG A 285 15.65 -15.26 1.26
N HIS A 286 16.49 -14.86 2.22
CA HIS A 286 16.76 -15.59 3.46
C HIS A 286 15.94 -15.04 4.64
N GLY A 287 14.91 -14.23 4.37
CA GLY A 287 14.10 -13.59 5.39
C GLY A 287 14.62 -12.23 5.83
N ALA A 288 14.21 -11.80 7.02
CA ALA A 288 14.58 -10.52 7.59
C ALA A 288 15.95 -10.58 8.29
N ILE A 289 16.82 -9.63 7.98
CA ILE A 289 18.19 -9.55 8.52
C ILE A 289 18.34 -8.23 9.26
N ASN A 290 18.77 -8.29 10.53
CA ASN A 290 19.08 -7.08 11.31
C ASN A 290 20.56 -6.74 11.20
N LEU A 291 20.89 -5.72 10.43
CA LEU A 291 22.26 -5.27 10.19
C LEU A 291 22.91 -4.62 11.43
N ALA A 292 22.14 -4.26 12.47
CA ALA A 292 22.71 -3.79 13.73
C ALA A 292 23.37 -4.91 14.54
N ASN A 293 23.14 -6.19 14.20
CA ASN A 293 23.71 -7.34 14.90
C ASN A 293 25.23 -7.44 14.65
N ALA A 294 26.03 -7.60 15.73
CA ALA A 294 27.47 -7.66 15.68
C ALA A 294 28.07 -8.77 14.81
N ARG A 295 27.31 -9.83 14.54
CA ARG A 295 27.73 -10.91 13.60
C ARG A 295 28.09 -10.41 12.20
N HIS A 296 27.58 -9.24 11.80
CA HIS A 296 27.84 -8.65 10.49
C HIS A 296 29.07 -7.76 10.45
N ALA A 297 29.67 -7.43 11.59
CA ALA A 297 30.77 -6.44 11.70
C ALA A 297 31.99 -6.76 10.82
N ASN A 298 32.30 -8.05 10.63
CA ASN A 298 33.45 -8.50 9.86
C ASN A 298 33.06 -9.31 8.61
N ASP A 299 31.78 -9.29 8.19
CA ASP A 299 31.31 -10.09 7.07
C ASP A 299 31.48 -9.34 5.73
N PRO A 300 32.47 -9.75 4.90
CA PRO A 300 32.72 -9.11 3.62
C PRO A 300 31.74 -9.50 2.52
N ARG A 301 30.87 -10.49 2.77
CA ARG A 301 29.91 -10.98 1.77
C ARG A 301 28.86 -9.89 1.47
N PRO A 302 28.33 -9.82 0.24
CA PRO A 302 27.22 -8.96 -0.07
C PRO A 302 25.97 -9.37 0.75
N LEU A 303 25.01 -8.45 0.85
CA LEU A 303 23.78 -8.73 1.58
C LEU A 303 22.99 -9.88 0.95
N ASP A 304 22.85 -9.85 -0.38
CA ASP A 304 22.23 -10.90 -1.19
C ASP A 304 22.92 -10.95 -2.57
N ALA A 305 23.78 -11.94 -2.77
CA ALA A 305 24.58 -12.09 -4.00
C ALA A 305 23.72 -12.41 -5.25
N GLU A 306 22.52 -12.94 -5.08
CA GLU A 306 21.62 -13.31 -6.18
C GLU A 306 20.46 -12.32 -6.37
N SER A 307 20.42 -11.23 -5.61
CA SER A 307 19.42 -10.19 -5.78
C SER A 307 19.46 -9.63 -7.22
N ALA A 308 18.29 -9.38 -7.80
CA ALA A 308 18.20 -8.70 -9.10
C ALA A 308 18.75 -7.27 -9.04
N HIS A 309 18.61 -6.59 -7.91
CA HIS A 309 19.03 -5.20 -7.75
C HIS A 309 20.52 -5.09 -7.37
N PRO A 310 21.31 -4.25 -8.07
CA PRO A 310 22.77 -4.19 -7.87
C PRO A 310 23.17 -3.76 -6.45
N VAL A 311 22.44 -2.90 -5.78
CA VAL A 311 22.76 -2.41 -4.43
C VAL A 311 22.92 -3.56 -3.44
N ALA A 312 22.08 -4.60 -3.50
CA ALA A 312 22.17 -5.75 -2.60
C ALA A 312 23.40 -6.64 -2.85
N ARG A 313 23.96 -6.58 -4.07
CA ARG A 313 25.16 -7.34 -4.49
C ARG A 313 26.46 -6.58 -4.31
N THR A 314 26.41 -5.25 -4.23
CA THR A 314 27.57 -4.37 -4.24
C THR A 314 28.14 -4.16 -2.83
N TYR A 315 27.27 -3.92 -1.86
CA TYR A 315 27.70 -3.54 -0.53
C TYR A 315 27.81 -4.74 0.39
N SER A 316 28.94 -4.82 1.13
CA SER A 316 29.16 -5.88 2.11
C SER A 316 28.27 -5.71 3.34
N ARG A 317 27.98 -6.82 4.01
CA ARG A 317 27.26 -6.84 5.29
C ARG A 317 28.00 -6.00 6.35
N ALA A 318 29.34 -6.07 6.36
CA ALA A 318 30.19 -5.27 7.26
C ALA A 318 30.00 -3.77 7.02
N TYR A 319 29.95 -3.33 5.76
CA TYR A 319 29.74 -1.91 5.45
C TYR A 319 28.34 -1.45 5.84
N LEU A 320 27.31 -2.23 5.51
CA LEU A 320 25.93 -1.92 5.88
C LEU A 320 25.73 -1.93 7.40
N HIS A 321 26.40 -2.85 8.13
CA HIS A 321 26.45 -2.86 9.59
C HIS A 321 27.09 -1.57 10.13
N HIS A 322 28.25 -1.18 9.59
CA HIS A 322 28.95 0.06 9.98
C HIS A 322 28.03 1.28 9.80
N LEU A 323 27.43 1.45 8.63
CA LEU A 323 26.52 2.57 8.34
C LEU A 323 25.31 2.59 9.31
N THR A 324 24.74 1.41 9.58
CA THR A 324 23.63 1.27 10.53
C THR A 324 24.04 1.67 11.96
N LYS A 325 25.21 1.22 12.44
CA LYS A 325 25.71 1.55 13.77
C LYS A 325 26.14 3.01 13.91
N ALA A 326 26.67 3.59 12.83
CA ALA A 326 27.05 5.00 12.77
C ALA A 326 25.84 5.93 12.55
N ASN A 327 24.65 5.36 12.33
CA ASN A 327 23.42 6.10 11.98
C ASN A 327 23.58 7.01 10.75
N GLU A 328 24.35 6.54 9.75
CA GLU A 328 24.60 7.27 8.53
C GLU A 328 23.37 7.21 7.59
N MET A 329 23.03 8.34 6.99
CA MET A 329 21.88 8.43 6.05
C MET A 329 22.00 7.44 4.89
N LEU A 330 23.22 7.21 4.39
CA LEU A 330 23.46 6.28 3.31
C LEU A 330 23.01 4.85 3.68
N GLY A 331 23.19 4.42 4.92
CA GLY A 331 22.71 3.12 5.39
C GLY A 331 21.18 2.99 5.24
N ALA A 332 20.45 4.03 5.67
CA ALA A 332 19.01 4.09 5.53
C ALA A 332 18.55 4.08 4.04
N VAL A 333 19.25 4.81 3.19
CA VAL A 333 18.99 4.84 1.73
C VAL A 333 19.21 3.46 1.12
N LEU A 334 20.38 2.86 1.31
CA LEU A 334 20.73 1.57 0.72
C LEU A 334 19.76 0.45 1.17
N LEU A 335 19.48 0.37 2.48
CA LEU A 335 18.58 -0.65 3.01
C LEU A 335 17.12 -0.43 2.57
N SER A 336 16.66 0.81 2.45
CA SER A 336 15.33 1.10 1.91
C SER A 336 15.22 0.71 0.44
N THR A 337 16.26 0.97 -0.37
CA THR A 337 16.33 0.55 -1.78
C THR A 337 16.31 -0.97 -1.90
N ILE A 338 17.13 -1.67 -1.11
CA ILE A 338 17.20 -3.14 -1.09
C ILE A 338 15.84 -3.73 -0.74
N ASN A 339 15.18 -3.20 0.29
CA ASN A 339 13.89 -3.69 0.73
C ASN A 339 12.80 -3.49 -0.34
N LEU A 340 12.74 -2.31 -0.96
CA LEU A 340 11.78 -2.06 -2.04
C LEU A 340 12.05 -2.96 -3.24
N ALA A 341 13.31 -3.11 -3.65
CA ALA A 341 13.69 -4.00 -4.73
C ALA A 341 13.32 -5.46 -4.44
N HIS A 342 13.49 -5.91 -3.18
CA HIS A 342 13.07 -7.25 -2.76
C HIS A 342 11.54 -7.43 -2.89
N TYR A 343 10.75 -6.43 -2.46
CA TYR A 343 9.29 -6.45 -2.59
C TYR A 343 8.85 -6.50 -4.05
N GLN A 344 9.46 -5.70 -4.93
CA GLN A 344 9.12 -5.71 -6.36
C GLN A 344 9.54 -7.04 -7.03
N THR A 345 10.69 -7.61 -6.63
CA THR A 345 11.14 -8.93 -7.10
C THR A 345 10.16 -10.02 -6.67
N LEU A 346 9.68 -9.99 -5.44
CA LEU A 346 8.65 -10.91 -4.94
C LEU A 346 7.36 -10.80 -5.76
N MET A 347 6.88 -9.57 -6.04
CA MET A 347 5.71 -9.35 -6.89
C MET A 347 5.91 -9.91 -8.30
N ALA A 348 7.06 -9.67 -8.91
CA ALA A 348 7.39 -10.18 -10.25
C ALA A 348 7.45 -11.73 -10.27
N GLY A 349 8.04 -12.34 -9.24
CA GLY A 349 8.08 -13.79 -9.07
C GLY A 349 6.68 -14.39 -8.96
N MET A 350 5.79 -13.78 -8.14
CA MET A 350 4.40 -14.21 -8.02
C MET A 350 3.66 -14.10 -9.35
N ARG A 351 3.78 -12.99 -10.09
CA ARG A 351 3.19 -12.83 -11.42
C ARG A 351 3.62 -13.95 -12.37
N THR A 352 4.91 -14.24 -12.42
CA THR A 352 5.46 -15.31 -13.26
C THR A 352 4.94 -16.69 -12.87
N ALA A 353 4.90 -16.97 -11.56
CA ALA A 353 4.42 -18.26 -11.04
C ALA A 353 2.93 -18.48 -11.31
N ILE A 354 2.09 -17.43 -11.19
CA ILE A 354 0.64 -17.50 -11.49
C ILE A 354 0.41 -17.83 -12.98
N VAL A 355 1.11 -17.13 -13.90
CA VAL A 355 1.00 -17.43 -15.33
C VAL A 355 1.43 -18.84 -15.65
N ALA A 356 2.47 -19.34 -14.99
CA ALA A 356 2.97 -20.69 -15.16
C ALA A 356 2.14 -21.75 -14.41
N ARG A 357 1.08 -21.38 -13.68
CA ARG A 357 0.27 -22.24 -12.81
C ARG A 357 1.13 -23.04 -11.82
N ARG A 358 2.09 -22.39 -11.20
CA ARG A 358 3.03 -22.95 -10.21
C ARG A 358 3.12 -22.08 -8.95
N PHE A 359 2.07 -21.31 -8.67
CA PHE A 359 2.08 -20.37 -7.54
C PHE A 359 2.25 -21.07 -6.19
N ALA A 360 1.62 -22.24 -6.00
CA ALA A 360 1.77 -23.01 -4.77
C ALA A 360 3.23 -23.43 -4.55
N ALA A 361 3.89 -23.99 -5.56
CA ALA A 361 5.30 -24.40 -5.49
C ALA A 361 6.24 -23.19 -5.30
N PHE A 362 5.94 -22.05 -5.94
CA PHE A 362 6.69 -20.80 -5.72
C PHE A 362 6.57 -20.33 -4.27
N ARG A 363 5.36 -20.37 -3.69
CA ARG A 363 5.09 -20.01 -2.30
C ARG A 363 5.89 -20.88 -1.34
N GLU A 364 5.87 -22.21 -1.51
CA GLU A 364 6.66 -23.15 -0.72
C GLU A 364 8.15 -22.83 -0.81
N TYR A 365 8.69 -22.68 -2.00
CA TYR A 365 10.10 -22.34 -2.23
C TYR A 365 10.53 -21.04 -1.51
N ILE A 366 9.70 -20.01 -1.56
CA ILE A 366 9.99 -18.74 -0.87
C ILE A 366 9.95 -18.92 0.66
N MET A 367 8.96 -19.63 1.17
CA MET A 367 8.82 -19.90 2.61
C MET A 367 9.97 -20.74 3.15
N GLU A 368 10.37 -21.80 2.44
CA GLU A 368 11.55 -22.60 2.78
C GLU A 368 12.82 -21.75 2.84
N GLY A 369 13.00 -20.82 1.89
CA GLY A 369 14.14 -19.89 1.91
C GLY A 369 14.16 -19.01 3.16
N TRP A 370 13.01 -18.54 3.61
CA TRP A 370 12.89 -17.76 4.84
C TRP A 370 13.07 -18.59 6.10
N GLU A 371 12.63 -19.85 6.13
CA GLU A 371 12.81 -20.80 7.24
C GLU A 371 14.27 -21.22 7.41
N LEU A 372 15.01 -21.41 6.31
CA LEU A 372 16.45 -21.67 6.36
C LEU A 372 17.23 -20.52 7.00
N GLY A 373 16.68 -19.30 6.92
CA GLY A 373 17.23 -18.12 7.55
C GLY A 373 18.51 -17.60 6.89
N ASP A 374 19.16 -16.67 7.59
CA ASP A 374 20.36 -15.99 7.10
C ASP A 374 21.60 -16.92 7.04
N LEU A 375 22.54 -16.56 6.20
CA LEU A 375 23.84 -17.26 6.07
C LEU A 375 24.52 -17.43 7.43
N PRO A 376 25.28 -18.52 7.67
CA PRO A 376 26.06 -18.69 8.87
C PRO A 376 26.99 -17.50 9.10
N ALA A 377 27.23 -17.14 10.37
CA ALA A 377 28.24 -16.14 10.73
C ALA A 377 29.64 -16.63 10.32
N LEU A 378 30.52 -15.70 9.92
CA LEU A 378 31.92 -15.96 9.65
C LEU A 378 32.72 -16.00 10.94
#